data_1665035203baf6e93e8ca3d51e35179d
#
_entry.id   1665035203baf6e93e8ca3d51e35179d
#
_cell.length_a   1.000
_cell.length_b   1.000
_cell.length_c   1.000
_cell.angle_alpha   90.00
_cell.angle_beta   90.00
_cell.angle_gamma   90.00
#
_symmetry.space_group_name_H-M   'P 1'
#
loop_
_entity.id
_entity.type
_entity.pdbx_description
1 polymer ?
#
loop_
_entity_poly.entity_id
_entity_poly.type
_entity_poly.pdbx_seq_one_letter_code
_entity_poly.pdbx_strand_id
1 'polypeptide(L)'
;MAFEGLADKLGNAFKKLKSKGKLTESDVKEAMREVRLALLEADVNYKVAKDFTARITERAVGEDVMESLTPAQMVIKIVNEELTALMGGSEERLKMPAHPPAVIMMCGLQGAGKTTHTAKLAKMLKSRGSRPLLVAGDIYRPAAIKQLQVVGAQAGVPVFEMGTEDPVKIAQAAVRHARDYGNDYVIIDTAGRLQIDEALMNELKNIKEAVNPTDILLVVDAMTGQEAVNVAKSFDDLLDITGVILTKLDGDTRGGAALSVKAITGKPIKFAGTGEKIDDLEVFHPDRMASRILGMGDVLSLIEDAQAKIDEKSAARTAERMMQNKMDFNDLLEQFRQVKKMGPLKGILSKLPGINSSKLDEMDIDDRIMDRNAAIILSMTPEERAKPELLQASRKRRIAAGCGMKVEDVNRLYNQLKQMQKLMKQFGGKKGKKMMARMGGMGGFGGPDMGGMGGFPM
;
A
#
# COMPACT_ATOMS: atom_id res chain seq x y z
N MET A 1 -9.58 3.02 -5.52
CA MET A 1 -8.49 2.88 -4.54
C MET A 1 -9.05 2.62 -3.15
N ALA A 2 -8.23 1.99 -2.27
CA ALA A 2 -8.67 1.73 -0.90
C ALA A 2 -9.16 3.00 -0.19
N PHE A 3 -10.32 2.91 0.47
CA PHE A 3 -10.94 3.97 1.26
C PHE A 3 -11.37 5.24 0.51
N GLU A 4 -11.35 5.28 -0.81
CA GLU A 4 -11.60 6.50 -1.59
C GLU A 4 -12.96 7.13 -1.29
N GLY A 5 -14.02 6.32 -1.28
CA GLY A 5 -15.38 6.80 -0.97
C GLY A 5 -15.50 7.39 0.44
N LEU A 6 -14.83 6.78 1.43
CA LEU A 6 -14.79 7.28 2.80
C LEU A 6 -13.95 8.56 2.91
N ALA A 7 -12.78 8.58 2.25
CA ALA A 7 -11.89 9.73 2.26
C ALA A 7 -12.53 11.00 1.69
N ASP A 8 -13.27 10.87 0.59
CA ASP A 8 -13.98 11.99 -0.05
C ASP A 8 -15.07 12.56 0.87
N LYS A 9 -15.84 11.69 1.54
CA LYS A 9 -16.91 12.11 2.46
C LYS A 9 -16.35 12.81 3.69
N LEU A 10 -15.33 12.23 4.32
CA LEU A 10 -14.65 12.84 5.46
C LEU A 10 -13.96 14.15 5.07
N GLY A 11 -13.30 14.18 3.90
CA GLY A 11 -12.69 15.38 3.36
C GLY A 11 -13.69 16.54 3.19
N ASN A 12 -14.90 16.24 2.74
CA ASN A 12 -15.97 17.24 2.60
C ASN A 12 -16.47 17.76 3.96
N ALA A 13 -16.66 16.89 4.95
CA ALA A 13 -17.03 17.29 6.31
C ALA A 13 -15.96 18.22 6.93
N PHE A 14 -14.66 17.88 6.76
CA PHE A 14 -13.57 18.70 7.27
C PHE A 14 -13.31 20.00 6.50
N LYS A 15 -13.63 20.07 5.20
CA LYS A 15 -13.57 21.35 4.45
C LYS A 15 -14.53 22.37 5.02
N LYS A 16 -15.75 21.97 5.36
CA LYS A 16 -16.74 22.85 6.03
C LYS A 16 -16.19 23.36 7.36
N LEU A 17 -15.58 22.48 8.15
CA LEU A 17 -14.98 22.84 9.44
C LEU A 17 -13.83 23.83 9.27
N LYS A 18 -12.93 23.60 8.30
CA LYS A 18 -11.78 24.50 7.99
C LYS A 18 -12.22 25.88 7.51
N SER A 19 -13.38 26.03 6.88
CA SER A 19 -13.87 27.32 6.38
C SER A 19 -14.38 28.24 7.51
N LYS A 20 -14.62 27.70 8.73
CA LYS A 20 -15.05 28.46 9.90
C LYS A 20 -13.82 28.93 10.69
N GLY A 21 -13.61 30.22 10.83
CA GLY A 21 -12.43 30.80 11.52
C GLY A 21 -12.38 30.49 13.01
N LYS A 22 -13.56 30.53 13.70
CA LYS A 22 -13.74 30.04 15.07
C LYS A 22 -14.73 28.88 15.05
N LEU A 23 -14.46 27.87 15.85
CA LEU A 23 -15.35 26.74 16.02
C LEU A 23 -16.18 26.89 17.29
N THR A 24 -17.45 26.48 17.21
CA THR A 24 -18.32 26.31 18.36
C THR A 24 -18.54 24.82 18.64
N GLU A 25 -18.97 24.49 19.84
CA GLU A 25 -19.34 23.10 20.18
C GLU A 25 -20.41 22.55 19.22
N SER A 26 -21.34 23.38 18.76
CA SER A 26 -22.36 23.01 17.78
C SER A 26 -21.72 22.64 16.42
N ASP A 27 -20.68 23.35 15.97
CA ASP A 27 -19.97 23.08 14.73
C ASP A 27 -19.25 21.73 14.77
N VAL A 28 -18.63 21.42 15.92
CA VAL A 28 -17.97 20.12 16.14
C VAL A 28 -19.00 18.99 16.13
N LYS A 29 -20.13 19.16 16.84
CA LYS A 29 -21.21 18.16 16.87
C LYS A 29 -21.83 17.92 15.48
N GLU A 30 -22.01 18.97 14.69
CA GLU A 30 -22.50 18.86 13.31
C GLU A 30 -21.51 18.09 12.43
N ALA A 31 -20.24 18.45 12.48
CA ALA A 31 -19.18 17.75 11.73
C ALA A 31 -19.10 16.26 12.14
N MET A 32 -19.17 15.94 13.43
CA MET A 32 -19.15 14.56 13.90
C MET A 32 -20.40 13.78 13.51
N ARG A 33 -21.53 14.44 13.33
CA ARG A 33 -22.72 13.81 12.74
C ARG A 33 -22.47 13.42 11.27
N GLU A 34 -21.88 14.31 10.48
CA GLU A 34 -21.50 14.02 9.07
C GLU A 34 -20.45 12.88 9.01
N VAL A 35 -19.44 12.91 9.89
CA VAL A 35 -18.44 11.85 10.01
C VAL A 35 -19.10 10.51 10.32
N ARG A 36 -20.03 10.47 11.28
CA ARG A 36 -20.75 9.24 11.62
C ARG A 36 -21.56 8.70 10.45
N LEU A 37 -22.24 9.55 9.70
CA LEU A 37 -22.98 9.15 8.52
C LEU A 37 -22.04 8.59 7.45
N ALA A 38 -20.89 9.24 7.21
CA ALA A 38 -19.88 8.76 6.28
C ALA A 38 -19.34 7.36 6.66
N LEU A 39 -19.10 7.12 7.96
CA LEU A 39 -18.67 5.81 8.47
C LEU A 39 -19.76 4.74 8.28
N LEU A 40 -21.01 5.05 8.53
CA LEU A 40 -22.14 4.12 8.34
C LEU A 40 -22.34 3.78 6.86
N GLU A 41 -22.24 4.77 5.97
CA GLU A 41 -22.30 4.57 4.52
C GLU A 41 -21.08 3.79 3.98
N ALA A 42 -19.95 3.86 4.69
CA ALA A 42 -18.77 3.05 4.45
C ALA A 42 -18.86 1.64 5.06
N ASP A 43 -20.04 1.25 5.54
CA ASP A 43 -20.30 -0.06 6.13
C ASP A 43 -19.49 -0.36 7.41
N VAL A 44 -19.18 0.69 8.18
CA VAL A 44 -18.61 0.55 9.53
C VAL A 44 -19.69 0.13 10.51
N ASN A 45 -19.38 -0.74 11.45
CA ASN A 45 -20.30 -1.17 12.49
C ASN A 45 -20.89 0.00 13.27
N TYR A 46 -22.21 0.01 13.46
CA TYR A 46 -22.92 1.12 14.11
C TYR A 46 -22.37 1.49 15.48
N LYS A 47 -22.10 0.49 16.33
CA LYS A 47 -21.56 0.73 17.68
C LYS A 47 -20.16 1.36 17.58
N VAL A 48 -19.32 0.84 16.69
CA VAL A 48 -17.98 1.37 16.44
C VAL A 48 -18.03 2.83 15.98
N ALA A 49 -18.89 3.15 15.00
CA ALA A 49 -19.06 4.52 14.49
C ALA A 49 -19.59 5.48 15.55
N LYS A 50 -20.53 5.02 16.39
CA LYS A 50 -21.09 5.80 17.49
C LYS A 50 -20.04 6.11 18.56
N ASP A 51 -19.34 5.10 19.03
CA ASP A 51 -18.33 5.24 20.09
C ASP A 51 -17.14 6.08 19.63
N PHE A 52 -16.72 5.91 18.38
CA PHE A 52 -15.68 6.70 17.72
C PHE A 52 -16.04 8.20 17.70
N THR A 53 -17.22 8.54 17.18
CA THR A 53 -17.64 9.96 17.10
C THR A 53 -17.89 10.58 18.47
N ALA A 54 -18.31 9.80 19.46
CA ALA A 54 -18.48 10.27 20.83
C ALA A 54 -17.13 10.66 21.45
N ARG A 55 -16.11 9.78 21.37
CA ARG A 55 -14.76 10.08 21.87
C ARG A 55 -14.15 11.32 21.23
N ILE A 56 -14.29 11.46 19.89
CA ILE A 56 -13.77 12.65 19.19
C ILE A 56 -14.51 13.91 19.67
N THR A 57 -15.84 13.86 19.80
CA THR A 57 -16.63 15.02 20.27
C THR A 57 -16.17 15.46 21.66
N GLU A 58 -16.01 14.53 22.59
CA GLU A 58 -15.55 14.80 23.94
C GLU A 58 -14.17 15.48 23.94
N ARG A 59 -13.21 14.96 23.18
CA ARG A 59 -11.85 15.53 23.06
C ARG A 59 -11.83 16.87 22.32
N ALA A 60 -12.67 17.03 21.29
CA ALA A 60 -12.68 18.22 20.44
C ALA A 60 -13.40 19.43 21.04
N VAL A 61 -14.26 19.22 22.04
CA VAL A 61 -14.99 20.29 22.76
C VAL A 61 -14.16 20.84 23.93
N GLY A 62 -13.03 20.25 24.28
CA GLY A 62 -12.15 20.75 25.35
C GLY A 62 -11.64 22.19 25.09
N GLU A 63 -11.44 22.97 26.17
CA GLU A 63 -10.98 24.37 26.10
C GLU A 63 -9.72 24.53 25.27
N ASP A 64 -8.72 23.66 25.44
CA ASP A 64 -7.46 23.69 24.71
C ASP A 64 -7.62 23.64 23.18
N VAL A 65 -8.66 22.98 22.69
CA VAL A 65 -8.95 22.88 21.25
C VAL A 65 -9.72 24.08 20.77
N MET A 66 -10.73 24.50 21.53
CA MET A 66 -11.64 25.60 21.16
C MET A 66 -10.96 26.97 21.20
N GLU A 67 -9.99 27.17 22.09
CA GLU A 67 -9.19 28.39 22.21
C GLU A 67 -7.93 28.42 21.33
N SER A 68 -7.63 27.30 20.65
CA SER A 68 -6.48 27.18 19.74
C SER A 68 -6.59 28.17 18.58
N LEU A 69 -5.43 28.66 18.10
CA LEU A 69 -5.33 29.45 16.86
C LEU A 69 -5.77 28.67 15.60
N THR A 70 -5.77 27.33 15.65
CA THR A 70 -6.13 26.45 14.55
C THR A 70 -7.09 25.32 14.99
N PRO A 71 -8.31 25.63 15.49
CA PRO A 71 -9.18 24.62 16.08
C PRO A 71 -9.55 23.49 15.11
N ALA A 72 -9.83 23.81 13.85
CA ALA A 72 -10.15 22.83 12.82
C ALA A 72 -9.00 21.82 12.56
N GLN A 73 -7.75 22.26 12.62
CA GLN A 73 -6.60 21.38 12.47
C GLN A 73 -6.43 20.47 13.69
N MET A 74 -6.70 20.99 14.90
CA MET A 74 -6.71 20.19 16.12
C MET A 74 -7.75 19.09 16.07
N VAL A 75 -8.98 19.40 15.63
CA VAL A 75 -10.04 18.39 15.46
C VAL A 75 -9.61 17.31 14.46
N ILE A 76 -9.02 17.67 13.31
CA ILE A 76 -8.54 16.70 12.34
C ILE A 76 -7.42 15.83 12.92
N LYS A 77 -6.52 16.39 13.69
CA LYS A 77 -5.49 15.65 14.41
C LYS A 77 -6.10 14.62 15.36
N ILE A 78 -7.09 15.03 16.16
CA ILE A 78 -7.82 14.14 17.07
C ILE A 78 -8.48 12.99 16.27
N VAL A 79 -9.12 13.29 15.14
CA VAL A 79 -9.71 12.26 14.27
C VAL A 79 -8.66 11.28 13.75
N ASN A 80 -7.49 11.77 13.35
CA ASN A 80 -6.39 10.91 12.89
C ASN A 80 -5.89 9.97 14.00
N GLU A 81 -5.70 10.50 15.21
CA GLU A 81 -5.30 9.71 16.38
C GLU A 81 -6.34 8.64 16.73
N GLU A 82 -7.63 9.00 16.74
CA GLU A 82 -8.72 8.07 17.05
C GLU A 82 -8.89 7.00 15.93
N LEU A 83 -8.71 7.36 14.64
CA LEU A 83 -8.70 6.39 13.55
C LEU A 83 -7.53 5.42 13.69
N THR A 84 -6.34 5.93 13.98
CA THR A 84 -5.15 5.10 14.22
C THR A 84 -5.38 4.13 15.37
N ALA A 85 -5.91 4.62 16.50
CA ALA A 85 -6.22 3.80 17.67
C ALA A 85 -7.29 2.74 17.37
N LEU A 86 -8.33 3.11 16.59
CA LEU A 86 -9.42 2.22 16.18
C LEU A 86 -8.89 1.02 15.36
N MET A 87 -7.90 1.25 14.50
CA MET A 87 -7.28 0.22 13.67
C MET A 87 -6.15 -0.57 14.37
N GLY A 88 -5.79 -0.20 15.60
CA GLY A 88 -4.82 -0.97 16.40
C GLY A 88 -3.65 -0.17 16.96
N GLY A 89 -3.50 1.11 16.62
CA GLY A 89 -2.47 2.01 17.15
C GLY A 89 -1.11 1.87 16.45
N SER A 90 -0.54 0.67 16.43
CA SER A 90 0.76 0.38 15.82
C SER A 90 0.74 -0.88 14.97
N GLU A 91 1.79 -1.08 14.17
CA GLU A 91 1.96 -2.32 13.42
C GLU A 91 2.14 -3.52 14.37
N GLU A 92 1.55 -4.64 13.98
CA GLU A 92 1.70 -5.90 14.70
C GLU A 92 2.44 -6.92 13.83
N ARG A 93 3.59 -7.39 14.32
CA ARG A 93 4.46 -8.31 13.59
C ARG A 93 4.08 -9.77 13.82
N LEU A 94 4.55 -10.64 12.92
CA LEU A 94 4.52 -12.08 13.16
C LEU A 94 5.38 -12.44 14.37
N LYS A 95 4.90 -13.40 15.14
CA LYS A 95 5.65 -13.91 16.28
C LYS A 95 6.75 -14.86 15.80
N MET A 96 7.96 -14.69 16.33
CA MET A 96 9.07 -15.61 16.08
C MET A 96 9.37 -16.40 17.36
N PRO A 97 9.29 -17.73 17.32
CA PRO A 97 9.62 -18.54 18.48
C PRO A 97 11.14 -18.56 18.70
N ALA A 98 11.55 -18.92 19.93
CA ALA A 98 12.98 -19.08 20.25
C ALA A 98 13.67 -20.15 19.40
N HIS A 99 12.92 -21.16 18.98
CA HIS A 99 13.39 -22.26 18.12
C HIS A 99 12.55 -22.33 16.85
N PRO A 100 13.12 -22.05 15.66
CA PRO A 100 12.46 -22.23 14.37
C PRO A 100 12.01 -23.67 14.13
N PRO A 101 11.00 -23.89 13.28
CA PRO A 101 10.27 -22.90 12.47
C PRO A 101 9.13 -22.21 13.24
N ALA A 102 8.83 -20.96 12.87
CA ALA A 102 7.55 -20.37 13.19
C ALA A 102 6.45 -20.99 12.31
N VAL A 103 5.39 -21.49 12.94
CA VAL A 103 4.27 -22.12 12.23
C VAL A 103 3.13 -21.11 12.10
N ILE A 104 2.74 -20.82 10.87
CA ILE A 104 1.64 -19.91 10.53
C ILE A 104 0.51 -20.73 9.92
N MET A 105 -0.66 -20.67 10.51
CA MET A 105 -1.87 -21.32 9.98
C MET A 105 -2.75 -20.28 9.31
N MET A 106 -3.00 -20.45 8.01
CA MET A 106 -3.87 -19.56 7.21
C MET A 106 -5.29 -20.13 7.22
N CYS A 107 -6.26 -19.42 7.77
CA CYS A 107 -7.65 -19.82 7.83
C CYS A 107 -8.58 -18.79 7.19
N GLY A 108 -9.85 -19.17 6.95
CA GLY A 108 -10.85 -18.27 6.35
C GLY A 108 -11.76 -19.00 5.36
N LEU A 109 -12.78 -18.29 4.88
CA LEU A 109 -13.76 -18.84 3.95
C LEU A 109 -13.19 -19.07 2.53
N GLN A 110 -13.90 -19.85 1.74
CA GLN A 110 -13.58 -20.05 0.33
C GLN A 110 -13.68 -18.71 -0.43
N GLY A 111 -12.73 -18.45 -1.33
CA GLY A 111 -12.70 -17.21 -2.11
C GLY A 111 -12.12 -16.00 -1.38
N ALA A 112 -11.81 -16.09 -0.08
CA ALA A 112 -11.17 -14.99 0.66
C ALA A 112 -9.72 -14.71 0.23
N GLY A 113 -9.10 -15.59 -0.57
CA GLY A 113 -7.75 -15.39 -1.08
C GLY A 113 -6.64 -16.06 -0.27
N LYS A 114 -6.93 -17.07 0.55
CA LYS A 114 -5.94 -17.77 1.39
C LYS A 114 -4.70 -18.21 0.61
N THR A 115 -4.87 -19.10 -0.36
CA THR A 115 -3.77 -19.67 -1.16
C THR A 115 -2.88 -18.60 -1.79
N THR A 116 -3.48 -17.55 -2.35
CA THR A 116 -2.74 -16.43 -2.94
C THR A 116 -1.94 -15.67 -1.88
N HIS A 117 -2.56 -15.35 -0.73
CA HIS A 117 -1.89 -14.60 0.33
C HIS A 117 -0.88 -15.44 1.11
N THR A 118 -1.05 -16.75 1.16
CA THR A 118 -0.05 -17.72 1.62
C THR A 118 1.26 -17.56 0.81
N ALA A 119 1.17 -17.52 -0.51
CA ALA A 119 2.33 -17.33 -1.37
C ALA A 119 2.90 -15.91 -1.32
N LYS A 120 2.04 -14.87 -1.25
CA LYS A 120 2.48 -13.49 -1.08
C LYS A 120 3.26 -13.28 0.22
N LEU A 121 2.74 -13.82 1.33
CA LEU A 121 3.41 -13.76 2.63
C LEU A 121 4.76 -14.48 2.60
N ALA A 122 4.81 -15.66 2.01
CA ALA A 122 6.06 -16.39 1.85
C ALA A 122 7.09 -15.60 1.02
N LYS A 123 6.66 -14.98 -0.09
CA LYS A 123 7.54 -14.12 -0.89
C LYS A 123 8.07 -12.93 -0.11
N MET A 124 7.21 -12.26 0.67
CA MET A 124 7.62 -11.15 1.52
C MET A 124 8.65 -11.61 2.56
N LEU A 125 8.43 -12.74 3.24
CA LEU A 125 9.38 -13.29 4.22
C LEU A 125 10.71 -13.67 3.55
N LYS A 126 10.66 -14.28 2.37
CA LYS A 126 11.87 -14.61 1.60
C LYS A 126 12.66 -13.36 1.20
N SER A 127 11.99 -12.28 0.78
CA SER A 127 12.67 -11.02 0.44
C SER A 127 13.39 -10.37 1.63
N ARG A 128 12.97 -10.73 2.86
CA ARG A 128 13.60 -10.32 4.12
C ARG A 128 14.70 -11.28 4.60
N GLY A 129 15.07 -12.24 3.76
CA GLY A 129 16.16 -13.20 4.04
C GLY A 129 15.75 -14.47 4.78
N SER A 130 14.44 -14.70 5.01
CA SER A 130 13.95 -15.93 5.65
C SER A 130 13.77 -17.06 4.64
N ARG A 131 13.70 -18.28 5.14
CA ARG A 131 13.47 -19.53 4.37
C ARG A 131 12.10 -20.11 4.66
N PRO A 132 11.01 -19.60 4.04
CA PRO A 132 9.67 -20.13 4.24
C PRO A 132 9.46 -21.44 3.47
N LEU A 133 8.58 -22.31 4.03
CA LEU A 133 8.02 -23.50 3.43
C LEU A 133 6.51 -23.35 3.36
N LEU A 134 5.93 -23.52 2.17
CA LEU A 134 4.49 -23.57 1.97
C LEU A 134 3.98 -25.01 2.17
N VAL A 135 2.78 -25.16 2.73
CA VAL A 135 2.18 -26.49 3.00
C VAL A 135 0.78 -26.53 2.40
N ALA A 136 0.54 -27.52 1.54
CA ALA A 136 -0.75 -27.75 0.91
C ALA A 136 -1.68 -28.54 1.84
N GLY A 137 -2.48 -27.83 2.66
CA GLY A 137 -3.45 -28.41 3.58
C GLY A 137 -4.89 -28.46 3.03
N ASP A 138 -5.20 -27.81 1.91
CA ASP A 138 -6.51 -27.91 1.24
C ASP A 138 -6.52 -29.12 0.30
N ILE A 139 -6.89 -30.28 0.86
CA ILE A 139 -6.92 -31.55 0.14
C ILE A 139 -8.26 -31.84 -0.55
N TYR A 140 -9.30 -31.05 -0.24
CA TYR A 140 -10.66 -31.32 -0.72
C TYR A 140 -10.91 -30.81 -2.13
N ARG A 141 -10.14 -29.81 -2.57
CA ARG A 141 -10.23 -29.28 -3.93
C ARG A 141 -9.09 -29.83 -4.79
N PRO A 142 -9.39 -30.62 -5.82
CA PRO A 142 -8.35 -31.28 -6.63
C PRO A 142 -7.31 -30.32 -7.23
N ALA A 143 -7.72 -29.06 -7.49
CA ALA A 143 -6.85 -28.04 -8.05
C ALA A 143 -6.07 -27.24 -6.99
N ALA A 144 -6.40 -27.34 -5.69
CA ALA A 144 -5.82 -26.48 -4.65
C ALA A 144 -4.32 -26.73 -4.46
N ILE A 145 -3.90 -27.97 -4.39
CA ILE A 145 -2.48 -28.35 -4.28
C ILE A 145 -1.70 -27.81 -5.48
N LYS A 146 -2.21 -28.03 -6.70
CA LYS A 146 -1.57 -27.54 -7.92
C LYS A 146 -1.55 -26.00 -7.96
N GLN A 147 -2.62 -25.35 -7.49
CA GLN A 147 -2.68 -23.90 -7.39
C GLN A 147 -1.59 -23.36 -6.45
N LEU A 148 -1.43 -23.96 -5.27
CA LEU A 148 -0.37 -23.56 -4.33
C LEU A 148 1.02 -23.80 -4.92
N GLN A 149 1.24 -24.90 -5.64
CA GLN A 149 2.50 -25.17 -6.34
C GLN A 149 2.81 -24.08 -7.38
N VAL A 150 1.83 -23.65 -8.18
CA VAL A 150 2.01 -22.60 -9.19
C VAL A 150 2.36 -21.26 -8.54
N VAL A 151 1.59 -20.82 -7.54
CA VAL A 151 1.86 -19.54 -6.88
C VAL A 151 3.14 -19.60 -6.02
N GLY A 152 3.46 -20.75 -5.44
CA GLY A 152 4.71 -21.01 -4.74
C GLY A 152 5.92 -20.91 -5.67
N ALA A 153 5.84 -21.46 -6.88
CA ALA A 153 6.88 -21.33 -7.90
C ALA A 153 7.06 -19.86 -8.33
N GLN A 154 5.96 -19.09 -8.49
CA GLN A 154 6.03 -17.66 -8.77
C GLN A 154 6.70 -16.87 -7.64
N ALA A 155 6.45 -17.25 -6.38
CA ALA A 155 7.13 -16.69 -5.20
C ALA A 155 8.58 -17.19 -5.06
N GLY A 156 8.94 -18.24 -5.78
CA GLY A 156 10.22 -18.94 -5.66
C GLY A 156 10.38 -19.63 -4.29
N VAL A 157 9.29 -20.13 -3.71
CA VAL A 157 9.22 -20.79 -2.39
C VAL A 157 8.82 -22.25 -2.57
N PRO A 158 9.49 -23.20 -1.89
CA PRO A 158 9.12 -24.62 -1.97
C PRO A 158 7.75 -24.89 -1.35
N VAL A 159 7.06 -25.89 -1.92
CA VAL A 159 5.75 -26.35 -1.44
C VAL A 159 5.88 -27.80 -0.98
N PHE A 160 5.50 -28.06 0.26
CA PHE A 160 5.37 -29.38 0.83
C PHE A 160 3.94 -29.90 0.62
N GLU A 161 3.81 -31.13 0.11
CA GLU A 161 2.53 -31.77 -0.10
C GLU A 161 2.63 -33.29 0.15
N MET A 162 1.54 -33.91 0.49
CA MET A 162 1.41 -35.36 0.67
C MET A 162 0.13 -35.91 -0.01
N GLY A 163 -0.29 -35.24 -1.10
CA GLY A 163 -1.52 -35.64 -1.81
C GLY A 163 -2.77 -35.39 -0.97
N THR A 164 -3.63 -36.41 -0.86
CA THR A 164 -4.93 -36.37 -0.16
C THR A 164 -4.87 -36.99 1.23
N GLU A 165 -3.71 -37.07 1.86
CA GLU A 165 -3.56 -37.47 3.25
C GLU A 165 -4.28 -36.55 4.23
N ASP A 166 -4.48 -36.99 5.44
CA ASP A 166 -5.11 -36.23 6.53
C ASP A 166 -4.37 -34.90 6.76
N PRO A 167 -5.08 -33.73 6.76
CA PRO A 167 -4.46 -32.42 6.92
C PRO A 167 -3.62 -32.26 8.19
N VAL A 168 -3.99 -32.93 9.27
CA VAL A 168 -3.24 -32.96 10.53
C VAL A 168 -1.89 -33.65 10.36
N LYS A 169 -1.88 -34.79 9.68
CA LYS A 169 -0.64 -35.51 9.37
C LYS A 169 0.25 -34.74 8.43
N ILE A 170 -0.32 -34.08 7.41
CA ILE A 170 0.41 -33.18 6.48
C ILE A 170 1.10 -32.10 7.28
N ALA A 171 0.37 -31.38 8.14
CA ALA A 171 0.90 -30.28 8.94
C ALA A 171 2.05 -30.75 9.86
N GLN A 172 1.88 -31.87 10.57
CA GLN A 172 2.94 -32.42 11.42
C GLN A 172 4.17 -32.87 10.63
N ALA A 173 3.99 -33.49 9.47
CA ALA A 173 5.09 -33.91 8.61
C ALA A 173 5.84 -32.70 8.05
N ALA A 174 5.12 -31.64 7.65
CA ALA A 174 5.72 -30.40 7.17
C ALA A 174 6.56 -29.68 8.23
N VAL A 175 6.11 -29.65 9.48
CA VAL A 175 6.88 -29.06 10.59
C VAL A 175 8.17 -29.86 10.86
N ARG A 176 8.11 -31.20 10.80
CA ARG A 176 9.32 -32.06 10.89
C ARG A 176 10.28 -31.77 9.73
N HIS A 177 9.76 -31.80 8.50
CA HIS A 177 10.54 -31.47 7.31
C HIS A 177 11.22 -30.11 7.43
N ALA A 178 10.49 -29.09 7.88
CA ALA A 178 11.05 -27.74 8.04
C ALA A 178 12.21 -27.68 9.05
N ARG A 179 12.14 -28.46 10.13
CA ARG A 179 13.24 -28.58 11.09
C ARG A 179 14.47 -29.27 10.49
N ASP A 180 14.25 -30.36 9.75
CA ASP A 180 15.34 -31.13 9.12
C ASP A 180 16.07 -30.33 8.04
N TYR A 181 15.34 -29.50 7.29
CA TYR A 181 15.89 -28.67 6.20
C TYR A 181 16.20 -27.23 6.61
N GLY A 182 15.97 -26.88 7.88
CA GLY A 182 16.29 -25.57 8.44
C GLY A 182 15.46 -24.43 7.86
N ASN A 183 14.17 -24.65 7.59
CA ASN A 183 13.24 -23.57 7.25
C ASN A 183 12.90 -22.73 8.49
N ASP A 184 12.78 -21.41 8.30
CA ASP A 184 12.48 -20.48 9.38
C ASP A 184 10.97 -20.35 9.64
N TYR A 185 10.18 -20.54 8.58
CA TYR A 185 8.72 -20.47 8.61
C TYR A 185 8.07 -21.66 7.92
N VAL A 186 6.95 -22.13 8.48
CA VAL A 186 6.01 -23.07 7.86
C VAL A 186 4.69 -22.38 7.74
N ILE A 187 4.18 -22.20 6.51
CA ILE A 187 2.90 -21.54 6.24
C ILE A 187 1.92 -22.56 5.70
N ILE A 188 0.92 -22.90 6.50
CA ILE A 188 -0.07 -23.94 6.19
C ILE A 188 -1.28 -23.27 5.53
N ASP A 189 -1.49 -23.55 4.24
CA ASP A 189 -2.71 -23.17 3.51
C ASP A 189 -3.79 -24.19 3.80
N THR A 190 -4.76 -23.84 4.64
CA THR A 190 -5.84 -24.75 5.05
C THR A 190 -7.04 -24.70 4.11
N ALA A 191 -7.87 -25.72 4.16
CA ALA A 191 -9.12 -25.74 3.44
C ALA A 191 -10.02 -24.52 3.78
N GLY A 192 -10.85 -24.13 2.85
CA GLY A 192 -11.90 -23.13 3.06
C GLY A 192 -13.22 -23.65 2.52
N ARG A 193 -14.28 -23.42 3.26
CA ARG A 193 -15.65 -23.72 2.83
C ARG A 193 -16.42 -22.42 2.58
N LEU A 194 -17.57 -22.53 1.91
CA LEU A 194 -18.42 -21.37 1.62
C LEU A 194 -19.02 -20.76 2.90
N GLN A 195 -19.20 -21.56 3.91
CA GLN A 195 -19.76 -21.17 5.20
C GLN A 195 -18.96 -21.79 6.34
N ILE A 196 -19.07 -21.21 7.51
CA ILE A 196 -18.51 -21.77 8.74
C ILE A 196 -19.39 -22.95 9.15
N ASP A 197 -18.81 -24.13 9.12
CA ASP A 197 -19.46 -25.36 9.58
C ASP A 197 -18.62 -26.08 10.64
N GLU A 198 -19.24 -26.99 11.36
CA GLU A 198 -18.61 -27.71 12.45
C GLU A 198 -17.42 -28.57 11.97
N ALA A 199 -17.53 -29.19 10.79
CA ALA A 199 -16.49 -30.05 10.25
C ALA A 199 -15.21 -29.24 9.93
N LEU A 200 -15.35 -28.04 9.30
CA LEU A 200 -14.23 -27.17 9.06
C LEU A 200 -13.57 -26.72 10.36
N MET A 201 -14.37 -26.30 11.33
CA MET A 201 -13.84 -25.80 12.59
C MET A 201 -13.14 -26.85 13.42
N ASN A 202 -13.64 -28.08 13.40
CA ASN A 202 -13.00 -29.22 14.06
C ASN A 202 -11.67 -29.56 13.37
N GLU A 203 -11.60 -29.57 12.04
CA GLU A 203 -10.35 -29.77 11.30
C GLU A 203 -9.31 -28.75 11.69
N LEU A 204 -9.67 -27.44 11.66
CA LEU A 204 -8.76 -26.36 12.02
C LEU A 204 -8.29 -26.45 13.48
N LYS A 205 -9.18 -26.85 14.42
CA LYS A 205 -8.81 -27.10 15.81
C LYS A 205 -7.80 -28.26 15.92
N ASN A 206 -8.04 -29.36 15.23
CA ASN A 206 -7.15 -30.50 15.24
C ASN A 206 -5.77 -30.16 14.68
N ILE A 207 -5.70 -29.37 13.59
CA ILE A 207 -4.42 -28.85 13.07
C ILE A 207 -3.74 -27.94 14.10
N LYS A 208 -4.48 -27.00 14.70
CA LYS A 208 -3.96 -26.10 15.75
C LYS A 208 -3.34 -26.88 16.90
N GLU A 209 -4.05 -27.88 17.44
CA GLU A 209 -3.56 -28.69 18.55
C GLU A 209 -2.34 -29.54 18.17
N ALA A 210 -2.29 -30.04 16.94
CA ALA A 210 -1.23 -30.92 16.47
C ALA A 210 0.10 -30.22 16.22
N VAL A 211 0.08 -28.95 15.79
CA VAL A 211 1.31 -28.20 15.41
C VAL A 211 1.57 -26.97 16.27
N ASN A 212 0.65 -26.59 17.16
CA ASN A 212 0.75 -25.42 18.05
C ASN A 212 1.29 -24.18 17.31
N PRO A 213 0.52 -23.60 16.37
CA PRO A 213 1.00 -22.51 15.52
C PRO A 213 1.36 -21.28 16.34
N THR A 214 2.43 -20.60 15.93
CA THR A 214 2.83 -19.31 16.50
C THR A 214 1.90 -18.18 16.11
N ASP A 215 1.34 -18.28 14.90
CA ASP A 215 0.33 -17.37 14.39
C ASP A 215 -0.81 -18.14 13.69
N ILE A 216 -2.04 -17.70 13.97
CA ILE A 216 -3.25 -18.13 13.26
C ILE A 216 -3.78 -16.88 12.56
N LEU A 217 -3.62 -16.82 11.24
CA LEU A 217 -3.99 -15.68 10.44
C LEU A 217 -5.30 -15.94 9.70
N LEU A 218 -6.32 -15.18 10.05
CA LEU A 218 -7.58 -15.19 9.32
C LEU A 218 -7.47 -14.32 8.08
N VAL A 219 -7.76 -14.91 6.92
CA VAL A 219 -7.81 -14.21 5.63
C VAL A 219 -9.26 -13.85 5.32
N VAL A 220 -9.54 -12.56 5.16
CA VAL A 220 -10.89 -12.02 4.97
C VAL A 220 -10.92 -11.05 3.80
N ASP A 221 -11.97 -11.14 3.01
CA ASP A 221 -12.22 -10.21 1.90
C ASP A 221 -12.77 -8.89 2.45
N ALA A 222 -12.02 -7.79 2.29
CA ALA A 222 -12.41 -6.47 2.78
C ALA A 222 -13.69 -5.96 2.11
N MET A 223 -13.97 -6.37 0.87
CA MET A 223 -15.16 -5.94 0.13
C MET A 223 -16.48 -6.48 0.71
N THR A 224 -16.44 -7.51 1.55
CA THR A 224 -17.63 -8.07 2.19
C THR A 224 -18.14 -7.24 3.38
N GLY A 225 -17.46 -6.16 3.74
CA GLY A 225 -17.90 -5.20 4.74
C GLY A 225 -18.15 -5.84 6.11
N GLN A 226 -19.37 -5.70 6.65
CA GLN A 226 -19.73 -6.25 7.97
C GLN A 226 -19.68 -7.78 8.04
N GLU A 227 -19.87 -8.48 6.92
CA GLU A 227 -19.73 -9.93 6.90
C GLU A 227 -18.29 -10.36 7.23
N ALA A 228 -17.29 -9.60 6.76
CA ALA A 228 -15.90 -9.81 7.15
C ALA A 228 -15.70 -9.77 8.67
N VAL A 229 -16.41 -8.87 9.36
CA VAL A 229 -16.35 -8.72 10.81
C VAL A 229 -17.03 -9.88 11.54
N ASN A 230 -18.18 -10.31 11.03
CA ASN A 230 -18.90 -11.47 11.58
C ASN A 230 -18.09 -12.76 11.46
N VAL A 231 -17.49 -12.98 10.28
CA VAL A 231 -16.57 -14.09 10.03
C VAL A 231 -15.38 -14.02 10.99
N ALA A 232 -14.76 -12.86 11.12
CA ALA A 232 -13.60 -12.67 12.00
C ALA A 232 -13.94 -13.00 13.46
N LYS A 233 -15.10 -12.56 13.94
CA LYS A 233 -15.58 -12.88 15.28
C LYS A 233 -15.80 -14.38 15.47
N SER A 234 -16.46 -15.03 14.53
CA SER A 234 -16.74 -16.47 14.63
C SER A 234 -15.47 -17.33 14.63
N PHE A 235 -14.48 -16.96 13.80
CA PHE A 235 -13.17 -17.63 13.79
C PHE A 235 -12.39 -17.37 15.07
N ASP A 236 -12.47 -16.15 15.61
CA ASP A 236 -11.79 -15.81 16.86
C ASP A 236 -12.36 -16.57 18.06
N ASP A 237 -13.69 -16.61 18.19
CA ASP A 237 -14.39 -17.33 19.27
C ASP A 237 -14.02 -18.83 19.29
N LEU A 238 -13.72 -19.42 18.13
CA LEU A 238 -13.46 -20.87 17.98
C LEU A 238 -11.97 -21.23 17.94
N LEU A 239 -11.12 -20.37 17.38
CA LEU A 239 -9.71 -20.68 17.14
C LEU A 239 -8.75 -19.75 17.89
N ASP A 240 -9.22 -18.67 18.51
CA ASP A 240 -8.36 -17.64 19.12
C ASP A 240 -7.29 -17.17 18.11
N ILE A 241 -7.74 -16.55 17.02
CA ILE A 241 -6.86 -16.06 15.96
C ILE A 241 -5.84 -15.02 16.50
N THR A 242 -4.65 -14.96 15.91
CA THR A 242 -3.60 -14.02 16.36
C THR A 242 -3.52 -12.76 15.49
N GLY A 243 -4.21 -12.76 14.36
CA GLY A 243 -4.25 -11.62 13.46
C GLY A 243 -5.08 -11.87 12.22
N VAL A 244 -5.29 -10.80 11.47
CA VAL A 244 -6.12 -10.80 10.27
C VAL A 244 -5.31 -10.30 9.07
N ILE A 245 -5.54 -10.90 7.91
CA ILE A 245 -5.10 -10.40 6.59
C ILE A 245 -6.35 -9.93 5.86
N LEU A 246 -6.41 -8.63 5.55
CA LEU A 246 -7.46 -8.09 4.69
C LEU A 246 -7.03 -8.21 3.23
N THR A 247 -7.85 -8.86 2.42
CA THR A 247 -7.61 -9.03 0.98
C THR A 247 -8.48 -8.08 0.16
N LYS A 248 -8.12 -7.85 -1.10
CA LYS A 248 -8.86 -7.03 -2.06
C LYS A 248 -9.09 -5.58 -1.58
N LEU A 249 -8.17 -5.07 -0.81
CA LEU A 249 -8.29 -3.71 -0.27
C LEU A 249 -8.22 -2.64 -1.38
N ASP A 250 -7.59 -2.94 -2.51
CA ASP A 250 -7.56 -2.13 -3.72
C ASP A 250 -8.95 -1.90 -4.34
N GLY A 251 -9.85 -2.87 -4.20
CA GLY A 251 -11.26 -2.76 -4.62
C GLY A 251 -12.20 -2.20 -3.55
N ASP A 252 -11.76 -2.14 -2.29
CA ASP A 252 -12.61 -1.63 -1.20
C ASP A 252 -12.53 -0.10 -1.08
N THR A 253 -13.51 0.58 -1.64
CA THR A 253 -13.65 2.04 -1.54
C THR A 253 -14.29 2.49 -0.24
N ARG A 254 -14.91 1.58 0.53
CA ARG A 254 -15.65 1.85 1.78
C ARG A 254 -14.79 1.76 3.02
N GLY A 255 -14.04 0.67 3.18
CA GLY A 255 -13.11 0.48 4.30
C GLY A 255 -13.74 0.04 5.63
N GLY A 256 -15.01 -0.33 5.63
CA GLY A 256 -15.74 -0.68 6.85
C GLY A 256 -15.17 -1.87 7.61
N ALA A 257 -14.69 -2.89 6.89
CA ALA A 257 -14.04 -4.05 7.49
C ALA A 257 -12.75 -3.66 8.25
N ALA A 258 -11.87 -2.86 7.63
CA ALA A 258 -10.63 -2.41 8.25
C ALA A 258 -10.84 -1.64 9.55
N LEU A 259 -11.89 -0.80 9.61
CA LEU A 259 -12.23 -0.01 10.79
C LEU A 259 -12.95 -0.83 11.88
N SER A 260 -13.60 -1.93 11.52
CA SER A 260 -14.47 -2.67 12.46
C SER A 260 -13.82 -3.94 13.00
N VAL A 261 -12.95 -4.62 12.25
CA VAL A 261 -12.37 -5.92 12.64
C VAL A 261 -11.67 -5.82 13.99
N LYS A 262 -10.72 -4.90 14.15
CA LYS A 262 -9.97 -4.73 15.41
C LYS A 262 -10.90 -4.34 16.57
N ALA A 263 -11.84 -3.44 16.31
CA ALA A 263 -12.75 -2.94 17.34
C ALA A 263 -13.71 -4.03 17.87
N ILE A 264 -14.09 -4.98 17.02
CA ILE A 264 -15.05 -6.05 17.38
C ILE A 264 -14.35 -7.29 17.93
N THR A 265 -13.24 -7.71 17.32
CA THR A 265 -12.52 -8.95 17.69
C THR A 265 -11.40 -8.71 18.71
N GLY A 266 -10.92 -7.48 18.85
CA GLY A 266 -9.70 -7.20 19.60
C GLY A 266 -8.40 -7.67 18.89
N LYS A 267 -8.52 -8.35 17.73
CA LYS A 267 -7.37 -8.93 17.01
C LYS A 267 -6.79 -7.94 15.99
N PRO A 268 -5.46 -7.84 15.88
CA PRO A 268 -4.83 -6.89 14.97
C PRO A 268 -4.97 -7.31 13.51
N ILE A 269 -5.07 -6.31 12.63
CA ILE A 269 -4.81 -6.52 11.21
C ILE A 269 -3.29 -6.47 11.03
N LYS A 270 -2.70 -7.57 10.52
CA LYS A 270 -1.24 -7.66 10.32
C LYS A 270 -0.83 -7.32 8.90
N PHE A 271 -1.64 -7.69 7.92
CA PHE A 271 -1.31 -7.49 6.50
C PHE A 271 -2.52 -7.04 5.70
N ALA A 272 -2.25 -6.34 4.61
CA ALA A 272 -3.22 -5.87 3.62
C ALA A 272 -2.82 -6.32 2.21
N GLY A 273 -3.72 -7.00 1.52
CA GLY A 273 -3.60 -7.31 0.10
C GLY A 273 -4.12 -6.15 -0.73
N THR A 274 -3.23 -5.52 -1.51
CA THR A 274 -3.47 -4.27 -2.23
C THR A 274 -3.52 -4.44 -3.75
N GLY A 275 -3.65 -5.68 -4.23
CA GLY A 275 -3.75 -5.99 -5.65
C GLY A 275 -3.59 -7.48 -5.94
N GLU A 276 -3.54 -7.85 -7.22
CA GLU A 276 -3.49 -9.25 -7.67
C GLU A 276 -2.07 -9.81 -7.79
N LYS A 277 -1.06 -8.97 -7.97
CA LYS A 277 0.32 -9.43 -8.15
C LYS A 277 0.86 -10.09 -6.88
N ILE A 278 1.83 -10.98 -7.06
CA ILE A 278 2.45 -11.70 -5.94
C ILE A 278 3.18 -10.76 -4.96
N ASP A 279 3.54 -9.57 -5.38
CA ASP A 279 4.19 -8.55 -4.54
C ASP A 279 3.19 -7.60 -3.86
N ASP A 280 1.89 -7.69 -4.19
CA ASP A 280 0.86 -6.79 -3.66
C ASP A 280 0.36 -7.29 -2.28
N LEU A 281 1.26 -7.32 -1.31
CA LEU A 281 0.98 -7.55 0.11
C LEU A 281 1.81 -6.56 0.91
N GLU A 282 1.15 -5.78 1.74
CA GLU A 282 1.78 -4.79 2.62
C GLU A 282 1.57 -5.15 4.09
N VAL A 283 2.52 -4.77 4.95
CA VAL A 283 2.29 -4.74 6.39
C VAL A 283 1.22 -3.69 6.67
N PHE A 284 0.28 -4.00 7.55
CA PHE A 284 -0.76 -3.06 7.90
C PHE A 284 -0.25 -2.02 8.90
N HIS A 285 -0.20 -0.76 8.49
CA HIS A 285 0.20 0.38 9.30
C HIS A 285 -1.01 1.25 9.64
N PRO A 286 -1.57 1.16 10.86
CA PRO A 286 -2.77 1.91 11.25
C PRO A 286 -2.67 3.41 11.02
N ASP A 287 -1.55 4.02 11.34
CA ASP A 287 -1.26 5.45 11.17
C ASP A 287 -1.30 5.90 9.71
N ARG A 288 -0.71 5.11 8.81
CA ARG A 288 -0.72 5.38 7.37
C ARG A 288 -2.12 5.22 6.78
N MET A 289 -2.84 4.19 7.22
CA MET A 289 -4.24 3.99 6.79
C MET A 289 -5.14 5.12 7.26
N ALA A 290 -4.99 5.60 8.51
CA ALA A 290 -5.68 6.77 9.00
C ALA A 290 -5.39 8.01 8.14
N SER A 291 -4.13 8.25 7.82
CA SER A 291 -3.71 9.36 6.95
C SER A 291 -4.30 9.26 5.53
N ARG A 292 -4.35 8.05 4.94
CA ARG A 292 -5.00 7.80 3.64
C ARG A 292 -6.50 8.11 3.70
N ILE A 293 -7.21 7.65 4.73
CA ILE A 293 -8.65 7.90 4.96
C ILE A 293 -8.94 9.39 5.10
N LEU A 294 -8.02 10.16 5.68
CA LEU A 294 -8.18 11.62 5.84
C LEU A 294 -7.73 12.43 4.61
N GLY A 295 -7.30 11.76 3.52
CA GLY A 295 -6.78 12.42 2.33
C GLY A 295 -5.47 13.18 2.57
N MET A 296 -4.73 12.84 3.62
CA MET A 296 -3.44 13.44 3.96
C MET A 296 -2.26 12.82 3.21
N GLY A 297 -2.54 11.79 2.40
CA GLY A 297 -1.53 11.04 1.66
C GLY A 297 -0.75 10.04 2.52
N ASP A 298 0.11 9.28 1.87
CA ASP A 298 0.98 8.29 2.52
C ASP A 298 2.42 8.46 2.01
N VAL A 299 3.05 9.52 2.44
CA VAL A 299 4.42 9.88 2.02
C VAL A 299 5.44 8.86 2.51
N LEU A 300 5.22 8.25 3.68
CA LEU A 300 6.15 7.27 4.24
C LEU A 300 6.18 5.98 3.42
N SER A 301 5.00 5.43 3.06
CA SER A 301 4.94 4.28 2.16
C SER A 301 5.55 4.58 0.79
N LEU A 302 5.37 5.80 0.27
CA LEU A 302 6.00 6.20 -0.99
C LEU A 302 7.54 6.22 -0.89
N ILE A 303 8.08 6.71 0.22
CA ILE A 303 9.53 6.74 0.47
C ILE A 303 10.06 5.31 0.61
N GLU A 304 9.39 4.44 1.36
CA GLU A 304 9.79 3.04 1.54
C GLU A 304 9.74 2.24 0.24
N ASP A 305 8.67 2.41 -0.55
CA ASP A 305 8.56 1.79 -1.88
C ASP A 305 9.66 2.28 -2.83
N ALA A 306 10.01 3.56 -2.75
CA ALA A 306 11.12 4.12 -3.51
C ALA A 306 12.45 3.53 -3.06
N GLN A 307 12.70 3.46 -1.75
CA GLN A 307 13.94 2.89 -1.20
C GLN A 307 14.10 1.40 -1.54
N ALA A 308 13.02 0.62 -1.45
CA ALA A 308 13.05 -0.81 -1.75
C ALA A 308 13.29 -1.12 -3.24
N LYS A 309 12.89 -0.22 -4.15
CA LYS A 309 12.91 -0.44 -5.59
C LYS A 309 14.01 0.34 -6.32
N ILE A 310 14.67 1.29 -5.65
CA ILE A 310 15.77 2.09 -6.21
C ILE A 310 17.10 1.38 -5.93
N ASP A 311 17.86 1.09 -6.98
CA ASP A 311 19.25 0.70 -6.86
C ASP A 311 20.08 1.91 -6.39
N GLU A 312 20.54 1.87 -5.13
CA GLU A 312 21.31 2.96 -4.51
C GLU A 312 22.52 3.39 -5.35
N LYS A 313 23.19 2.43 -6.02
CA LYS A 313 24.35 2.74 -6.89
C LYS A 313 23.94 3.52 -8.13
N SER A 314 22.79 3.18 -8.72
CA SER A 314 22.23 3.87 -9.88
C SER A 314 21.74 5.26 -9.50
N ALA A 315 21.04 5.39 -8.36
CA ALA A 315 20.56 6.66 -7.83
C ALA A 315 21.72 7.63 -7.50
N ALA A 316 22.77 7.14 -6.84
CA ALA A 316 23.94 7.95 -6.50
C ALA A 316 24.67 8.46 -7.77
N ARG A 317 24.86 7.61 -8.78
CA ARG A 317 25.43 8.01 -10.07
C ARG A 317 24.59 9.08 -10.77
N THR A 318 23.28 8.89 -10.82
CA THR A 318 22.37 9.86 -11.46
C THR A 318 22.40 11.19 -10.70
N ALA A 319 22.40 11.18 -9.37
CA ALA A 319 22.51 12.37 -8.53
C ALA A 319 23.84 13.12 -8.76
N GLU A 320 24.96 12.39 -8.86
CA GLU A 320 26.28 12.99 -9.12
C GLU A 320 26.32 13.62 -10.51
N ARG A 321 25.81 12.96 -11.56
CA ARG A 321 25.72 13.50 -12.92
C ARG A 321 24.79 14.72 -12.99
N MET A 322 23.70 14.71 -12.21
CA MET A 322 22.80 15.84 -12.04
C MET A 322 23.55 17.05 -11.45
N MET A 323 24.33 16.85 -10.38
CA MET A 323 25.13 17.91 -9.77
C MET A 323 26.22 18.47 -10.72
N GLN A 324 26.73 17.64 -11.62
CA GLN A 324 27.70 18.05 -12.64
C GLN A 324 27.09 18.69 -13.89
N ASN A 325 25.75 18.89 -13.94
CA ASN A 325 25.03 19.39 -15.14
C ASN A 325 25.28 18.55 -16.42
N LYS A 326 25.53 17.25 -16.28
CA LYS A 326 25.84 16.32 -17.38
C LYS A 326 24.68 15.37 -17.69
N MET A 327 23.46 15.79 -17.41
CA MET A 327 22.27 14.96 -17.68
C MET A 327 22.07 14.77 -19.19
N ASP A 328 21.93 13.50 -19.62
CA ASP A 328 21.72 13.10 -21.00
C ASP A 328 20.47 12.19 -21.15
N PHE A 329 20.21 11.63 -22.34
CA PHE A 329 19.07 10.73 -22.57
C PHE A 329 19.23 9.37 -21.90
N ASN A 330 20.44 8.92 -21.55
CA ASN A 330 20.60 7.68 -20.80
C ASN A 330 20.13 7.87 -19.36
N ASP A 331 20.42 9.03 -18.75
CA ASP A 331 19.94 9.36 -17.40
C ASP A 331 18.41 9.45 -17.38
N LEU A 332 17.81 10.04 -18.43
CA LEU A 332 16.36 10.14 -18.56
C LEU A 332 15.70 8.77 -18.74
N LEU A 333 16.33 7.88 -19.53
CA LEU A 333 15.86 6.51 -19.72
C LEU A 333 15.91 5.71 -18.41
N GLU A 334 16.97 5.89 -17.63
CA GLU A 334 17.10 5.24 -16.32
C GLU A 334 16.04 5.73 -15.35
N GLN A 335 15.74 7.04 -15.33
CA GLN A 335 14.64 7.60 -14.53
C GLN A 335 13.30 6.99 -14.93
N PHE A 336 12.99 6.89 -16.22
CA PHE A 336 11.74 6.25 -16.67
C PHE A 336 11.64 4.79 -16.21
N ARG A 337 12.75 4.04 -16.25
CA ARG A 337 12.82 2.67 -15.77
C ARG A 337 12.60 2.57 -14.26
N GLN A 338 13.18 3.48 -13.48
CA GLN A 338 13.01 3.54 -12.02
C GLN A 338 11.57 3.86 -11.65
N VAL A 339 10.96 4.86 -12.27
CA VAL A 339 9.54 5.21 -12.02
C VAL A 339 8.64 4.05 -12.42
N LYS A 340 8.90 3.36 -13.53
CA LYS A 340 8.13 2.18 -13.94
C LYS A 340 8.23 1.01 -12.95
N LYS A 341 9.38 0.83 -12.29
CA LYS A 341 9.56 -0.17 -11.22
C LYS A 341 8.73 0.18 -9.96
N MET A 342 8.48 1.46 -9.69
CA MET A 342 7.67 1.90 -8.56
C MET A 342 6.16 1.58 -8.73
N GLY A 343 5.72 1.35 -9.97
CA GLY A 343 4.33 0.99 -10.29
C GLY A 343 3.64 1.99 -11.22
N PRO A 344 2.30 1.88 -11.43
CA PRO A 344 1.54 2.79 -12.26
C PRO A 344 1.62 4.24 -11.74
N LEU A 345 1.75 5.23 -12.63
CA LEU A 345 1.82 6.65 -12.28
C LEU A 345 0.65 7.10 -11.39
N LYS A 346 -0.56 6.60 -11.70
CA LYS A 346 -1.77 6.88 -10.94
C LYS A 346 -1.63 6.43 -9.47
N GLY A 347 -1.02 5.26 -9.25
CA GLY A 347 -0.75 4.73 -7.90
C GLY A 347 0.29 5.56 -7.11
N ILE A 348 1.28 6.10 -7.80
CA ILE A 348 2.29 6.98 -7.18
C ILE A 348 1.67 8.34 -6.81
N LEU A 349 0.93 8.93 -7.73
CA LEU A 349 0.27 10.24 -7.53
C LEU A 349 -0.79 10.20 -6.42
N SER A 350 -1.48 9.08 -6.26
CA SER A 350 -2.49 8.92 -5.21
C SER A 350 -1.92 8.89 -3.78
N LYS A 351 -0.64 8.58 -3.63
CA LYS A 351 0.06 8.60 -2.34
C LYS A 351 0.53 10.00 -1.94
N LEU A 352 0.48 10.97 -2.86
CA LEU A 352 0.89 12.35 -2.58
C LEU A 352 -0.22 13.13 -1.85
N PRO A 353 0.12 13.89 -0.80
CA PRO A 353 -0.83 14.71 -0.06
C PRO A 353 -1.44 15.80 -0.95
N GLY A 354 -2.76 16.00 -0.85
CA GLY A 354 -3.48 17.04 -1.57
C GLY A 354 -3.93 16.69 -2.99
N ILE A 355 -3.61 15.50 -3.49
CA ILE A 355 -4.13 15.00 -4.76
C ILE A 355 -5.34 14.11 -4.47
N ASN A 356 -6.53 14.57 -4.86
CA ASN A 356 -7.76 13.78 -4.74
C ASN A 356 -7.80 12.76 -5.88
N SER A 357 -8.13 11.52 -5.54
CA SER A 357 -8.27 10.41 -6.50
C SER A 357 -9.35 10.68 -7.55
N SER A 358 -10.45 11.36 -7.19
CA SER A 358 -11.47 11.78 -8.14
C SER A 358 -10.94 12.70 -9.23
N LYS A 359 -9.99 13.59 -8.92
CA LYS A 359 -9.30 14.41 -9.92
C LYS A 359 -8.31 13.61 -10.77
N LEU A 360 -7.70 12.58 -10.19
CA LEU A 360 -6.82 11.66 -10.93
C LEU A 360 -7.59 10.78 -11.92
N ASP A 361 -8.87 10.47 -11.63
CA ASP A 361 -9.75 9.71 -12.53
C ASP A 361 -10.23 10.54 -13.70
N GLU A 362 -10.41 11.85 -13.51
CA GLU A 362 -10.72 12.82 -14.58
C GLU A 362 -9.50 13.14 -15.46
N MET A 363 -8.27 12.95 -14.92
CA MET A 363 -7.02 13.10 -15.69
C MET A 363 -6.75 11.80 -16.44
N ASP A 364 -6.81 11.85 -17.76
CA ASP A 364 -6.41 10.74 -18.65
C ASP A 364 -4.87 10.57 -18.58
N ILE A 365 -4.40 9.92 -17.51
CA ILE A 365 -2.98 9.63 -17.31
C ILE A 365 -2.65 8.37 -18.10
N ASP A 366 -2.12 8.58 -19.30
CA ASP A 366 -1.65 7.48 -20.16
C ASP A 366 -0.32 6.90 -19.60
N ASP A 367 -0.38 5.80 -18.88
CA ASP A 367 0.79 5.06 -18.38
C ASP A 367 1.77 4.68 -19.51
N ARG A 368 1.30 4.67 -20.77
CA ARG A 368 2.14 4.37 -21.94
C ARG A 368 3.04 5.54 -22.35
N ILE A 369 2.86 6.74 -21.79
CA ILE A 369 3.72 7.92 -22.10
C ILE A 369 5.19 7.59 -21.80
N MET A 370 5.46 6.93 -20.68
CA MET A 370 6.83 6.54 -20.32
C MET A 370 7.39 5.50 -21.29
N ASP A 371 6.59 4.54 -21.71
CA ASP A 371 7.02 3.53 -22.69
C ASP A 371 7.30 4.14 -24.06
N ARG A 372 6.46 5.09 -24.50
CA ARG A 372 6.68 5.85 -25.75
C ARG A 372 7.97 6.68 -25.68
N ASN A 373 8.19 7.40 -24.59
CA ASN A 373 9.41 8.18 -24.39
C ASN A 373 10.65 7.28 -24.31
N ALA A 374 10.57 6.13 -23.66
CA ALA A 374 11.65 5.14 -23.64
C ALA A 374 11.92 4.58 -25.04
N ALA A 375 10.89 4.29 -25.85
CA ALA A 375 11.04 3.82 -27.23
C ALA A 375 11.75 4.85 -28.11
N ILE A 376 11.44 6.15 -27.95
CA ILE A 376 12.15 7.24 -28.64
C ILE A 376 13.64 7.22 -28.29
N ILE A 377 13.99 7.12 -27.01
CA ILE A 377 15.39 7.10 -26.56
C ILE A 377 16.10 5.82 -27.05
N LEU A 378 15.44 4.69 -27.03
CA LEU A 378 16.01 3.41 -27.51
C LEU A 378 16.25 3.40 -29.01
N SER A 379 15.50 4.19 -29.79
CA SER A 379 15.72 4.39 -31.22
C SER A 379 16.89 5.31 -31.56
N MET A 380 17.48 6.00 -30.56
CA MET A 380 18.71 6.79 -30.70
C MET A 380 19.94 5.90 -30.66
N THR A 381 21.02 6.30 -31.35
CA THR A 381 22.33 5.67 -31.18
C THR A 381 22.93 6.00 -29.80
N PRO A 382 23.87 5.19 -29.27
CA PRO A 382 24.53 5.49 -28.00
C PRO A 382 25.15 6.90 -27.94
N GLU A 383 25.73 7.35 -29.08
CA GLU A 383 26.32 8.69 -29.17
C GLU A 383 25.26 9.80 -29.11
N GLU A 384 24.11 9.61 -29.76
CA GLU A 384 23.00 10.56 -29.74
C GLU A 384 22.35 10.67 -28.37
N ARG A 385 22.33 9.57 -27.60
CA ARG A 385 21.86 9.58 -26.21
C ARG A 385 22.80 10.36 -25.30
N ALA A 386 24.12 10.20 -25.49
CA ALA A 386 25.14 10.85 -24.68
C ALA A 386 25.31 12.33 -25.04
N LYS A 387 25.05 12.72 -26.30
CA LYS A 387 25.24 14.06 -26.82
C LYS A 387 23.95 14.57 -27.49
N PRO A 388 22.99 15.10 -26.72
CA PRO A 388 21.71 15.55 -27.25
C PRO A 388 21.80 16.61 -28.34
N GLU A 389 22.87 17.41 -28.36
CA GLU A 389 23.15 18.44 -29.36
C GLU A 389 23.31 17.89 -30.78
N LEU A 390 23.61 16.60 -30.94
CA LEU A 390 23.70 15.96 -32.25
C LEU A 390 22.33 15.75 -32.93
N LEU A 391 21.23 15.93 -32.22
CA LEU A 391 19.86 15.68 -32.72
C LEU A 391 19.39 16.78 -33.67
N GLN A 392 19.89 16.75 -34.91
CA GLN A 392 19.43 17.60 -36.00
C GLN A 392 18.17 17.04 -36.69
N ALA A 393 17.56 17.79 -37.58
CA ALA A 393 16.27 17.47 -38.20
C ALA A 393 16.25 16.08 -38.90
N SER A 394 17.32 15.70 -39.61
CA SER A 394 17.44 14.40 -40.27
C SER A 394 17.45 13.23 -39.28
N ARG A 395 18.21 13.36 -38.19
CA ARG A 395 18.30 12.36 -37.12
C ARG A 395 16.96 12.21 -36.38
N LYS A 396 16.27 13.32 -36.09
CA LYS A 396 14.95 13.29 -35.46
C LYS A 396 13.92 12.56 -36.32
N ARG A 397 13.93 12.74 -37.65
CA ARG A 397 13.06 11.98 -38.58
C ARG A 397 13.37 10.49 -38.55
N ARG A 398 14.64 10.10 -38.57
CA ARG A 398 15.05 8.70 -38.49
C ARG A 398 14.62 8.06 -37.17
N ILE A 399 14.82 8.74 -36.03
CA ILE A 399 14.43 8.29 -34.70
C ILE A 399 12.92 8.11 -34.63
N ALA A 400 12.14 9.09 -35.10
CA ALA A 400 10.69 9.02 -35.15
C ALA A 400 10.19 7.85 -35.98
N ALA A 401 10.76 7.64 -37.17
CA ALA A 401 10.43 6.49 -38.03
C ALA A 401 10.79 5.14 -37.36
N GLY A 402 11.92 5.06 -36.65
CA GLY A 402 12.40 3.85 -35.97
C GLY A 402 11.55 3.42 -34.78
N CYS A 403 10.88 4.34 -34.11
CA CYS A 403 9.98 4.04 -32.96
C CYS A 403 8.49 4.13 -33.30
N GLY A 404 8.12 4.45 -34.55
CA GLY A 404 6.73 4.59 -34.97
C GLY A 404 6.02 5.83 -34.40
N MET A 405 6.78 6.86 -33.97
CA MET A 405 6.28 8.11 -33.41
C MET A 405 6.40 9.29 -34.39
N LYS A 406 5.78 10.42 -34.06
CA LYS A 406 5.91 11.64 -34.83
C LYS A 406 7.19 12.40 -34.46
N VAL A 407 7.72 13.20 -35.39
CA VAL A 407 8.88 14.08 -35.14
C VAL A 407 8.60 15.08 -34.00
N GLU A 408 7.34 15.46 -33.84
CA GLU A 408 6.85 16.32 -32.75
C GLU A 408 7.09 15.72 -31.37
N ASP A 409 6.88 14.39 -31.23
CA ASP A 409 7.11 13.69 -29.96
C ASP A 409 8.60 13.65 -29.61
N VAL A 410 9.46 13.42 -30.60
CA VAL A 410 10.91 13.51 -30.44
C VAL A 410 11.34 14.92 -30.03
N ASN A 411 10.73 15.96 -30.64
CA ASN A 411 11.01 17.34 -30.28
C ASN A 411 10.55 17.68 -28.85
N ARG A 412 9.38 17.16 -28.44
CA ARG A 412 8.84 17.35 -27.10
C ARG A 412 9.78 16.76 -26.05
N LEU A 413 10.24 15.52 -26.25
CA LEU A 413 11.18 14.85 -25.36
C LEU A 413 12.53 15.58 -25.29
N TYR A 414 13.05 16.04 -26.43
CA TYR A 414 14.28 16.83 -26.50
C TYR A 414 14.17 18.16 -25.74
N ASN A 415 13.04 18.86 -25.89
CA ASN A 415 12.78 20.12 -25.19
C ASN A 415 12.62 19.88 -23.69
N GLN A 416 11.99 18.79 -23.28
CA GLN A 416 11.87 18.39 -21.89
C GLN A 416 13.25 18.19 -21.24
N LEU A 417 14.16 17.46 -21.90
CA LEU A 417 15.54 17.30 -21.42
C LEU A 417 16.25 18.66 -21.30
N LYS A 418 16.11 19.55 -22.29
CA LYS A 418 16.71 20.91 -22.24
C LYS A 418 16.15 21.75 -21.11
N GLN A 419 14.84 21.68 -20.85
CA GLN A 419 14.23 22.40 -19.72
C GLN A 419 14.77 21.88 -18.38
N MET A 420 14.90 20.56 -18.21
CA MET A 420 15.49 19.96 -17.02
C MET A 420 16.94 20.40 -16.83
N GLN A 421 17.77 20.36 -17.88
CA GLN A 421 19.15 20.87 -17.84
C GLN A 421 19.22 22.34 -17.47
N LYS A 422 18.30 23.18 -17.97
CA LYS A 422 18.23 24.60 -17.64
C LYS A 422 17.86 24.86 -16.17
N LEU A 423 16.87 24.15 -15.67
CA LEU A 423 16.48 24.20 -14.25
C LEU A 423 17.63 23.80 -13.35
N MET A 424 18.34 22.72 -13.68
CA MET A 424 19.49 22.28 -12.90
C MET A 424 20.63 23.28 -12.89
N LYS A 425 20.91 23.94 -14.01
CA LYS A 425 21.89 25.04 -14.03
C LYS A 425 21.51 26.19 -13.10
N GLN A 426 20.22 26.47 -12.94
CA GLN A 426 19.75 27.50 -12.02
C GLN A 426 19.92 27.08 -10.54
N PHE A 427 19.68 25.80 -10.23
CA PHE A 427 19.81 25.26 -8.87
C PHE A 427 21.25 24.87 -8.49
N GLY A 428 22.11 24.50 -9.45
CA GLY A 428 23.51 24.13 -9.23
C GLY A 428 24.47 25.29 -8.98
N GLY A 429 24.05 26.55 -9.19
CA GLY A 429 24.86 27.74 -8.95
C GLY A 429 24.96 28.10 -7.46
N LYS A 430 25.93 29.01 -7.11
CA LYS A 430 26.11 29.51 -5.73
C LYS A 430 24.82 30.06 -5.10
N LYS A 431 23.90 30.62 -5.92
CA LYS A 431 22.58 31.10 -5.49
C LYS A 431 21.61 29.93 -5.15
N GLY A 432 21.63 28.81 -5.89
CA GLY A 432 20.83 27.64 -5.64
C GLY A 432 21.24 26.90 -4.35
N LYS A 433 22.57 26.77 -4.12
CA LYS A 433 23.07 26.20 -2.83
C LYS A 433 22.65 27.03 -1.62
N LYS A 434 22.60 28.37 -1.76
CA LYS A 434 22.14 29.27 -0.68
C LYS A 434 20.63 29.19 -0.46
N MET A 435 19.86 28.93 -1.52
CA MET A 435 18.41 28.73 -1.46
C MET A 435 18.05 27.36 -0.85
N MET A 436 18.78 26.29 -1.23
CA MET A 436 18.65 24.95 -0.63
C MET A 436 19.05 24.93 0.87
N ALA A 437 20.12 25.65 1.24
CA ALA A 437 20.52 25.82 2.63
C ALA A 437 19.48 26.61 3.46
N ARG A 438 18.75 27.52 2.85
CA ARG A 438 17.63 28.23 3.47
C ARG A 438 16.37 27.36 3.60
N MET A 439 16.08 26.48 2.65
CA MET A 439 14.98 25.53 2.72
C MET A 439 15.29 24.35 3.66
N GLY A 440 16.54 23.90 3.75
CA GLY A 440 16.97 22.86 4.67
C GLY A 440 17.11 23.30 6.14
N GLY A 441 17.12 24.60 6.40
CA GLY A 441 17.20 25.17 7.76
C GLY A 441 15.86 25.59 8.38
N MET A 442 14.76 25.45 7.65
CA MET A 442 13.40 25.66 8.15
C MET A 442 12.66 24.34 8.19
N GLY A 443 12.96 23.54 9.22
CA GLY A 443 12.04 22.51 9.71
C GLY A 443 10.79 23.19 10.27
N GLY A 444 9.82 23.48 9.40
CA GLY A 444 8.57 24.10 9.76
C GLY A 444 7.65 24.10 8.53
N PHE A 445 6.66 23.23 8.55
CA PHE A 445 5.57 23.19 7.58
C PHE A 445 4.86 24.56 7.51
N GLY A 446 5.08 25.27 6.42
CA GLY A 446 4.36 26.46 6.06
C GLY A 446 4.60 26.71 4.58
N GLY A 447 3.78 26.12 3.71
CA GLY A 447 3.86 26.35 2.28
C GLY A 447 3.49 27.80 1.94
N PRO A 448 4.25 28.50 1.08
CA PRO A 448 3.75 29.72 0.48
C PRO A 448 2.71 29.38 -0.59
N ASP A 449 1.63 30.13 -0.54
CA ASP A 449 0.58 30.28 -1.53
C ASP A 449 1.13 30.23 -2.97
N MET A 450 0.94 29.11 -3.65
CA MET A 450 1.19 28.96 -5.08
C MET A 450 -0.13 29.13 -5.84
N GLY A 451 -0.76 30.29 -5.63
CA GLY A 451 -1.74 30.82 -6.54
C GLY A 451 -1.01 31.34 -7.78
N GLY A 452 -1.12 30.63 -8.89
CA GLY A 452 -0.73 31.14 -10.19
C GLY A 452 0.49 30.49 -10.83
N MET A 453 0.42 29.24 -11.17
CA MET A 453 1.13 28.68 -12.34
C MET A 453 0.28 27.55 -12.94
N GLY A 454 -0.71 27.96 -13.71
CA GLY A 454 -1.34 27.13 -14.71
C GLY A 454 -0.31 26.81 -15.79
N GLY A 455 -0.26 25.52 -16.18
CA GLY A 455 0.46 25.12 -17.38
C GLY A 455 1.65 24.22 -17.13
N PHE A 456 1.43 22.96 -16.72
CA PHE A 456 2.23 21.87 -17.28
C PHE A 456 1.64 21.60 -18.67
N PRO A 457 2.35 21.84 -19.77
CA PRO A 457 1.90 21.34 -21.06
C PRO A 457 2.12 19.83 -21.08
N MET A 458 1.01 19.11 -21.21
CA MET A 458 1.03 17.70 -21.60
C MET A 458 1.65 17.51 -22.99
#